data_0fae7c88e8f9305a7dc994b32120199f
#
_entry.id   0fae7c88e8f9305a7dc994b32120199f
#
_cell.length_a   1.000
_cell.length_b   1.000
_cell.length_c   1.000
_cell.angle_alpha   90.00
_cell.angle_beta   90.00
_cell.angle_gamma   90.00
#
_symmetry.space_group_name_H-M   'P 1'
#
loop_
_entity.id
_entity.type
_entity.pdbx_description
1 polymer ?
#
loop_
_entity_poly.entity_id
_entity_poly.type
_entity_poly.pdbx_seq_one_letter_code
_entity_poly.pdbx_strand_id
1 'polypeptide(L)'
;MSLKYSTTTADYLQWSEAMNLIRKLARDSNYKMSLLIALGCFTGLRISDILALRWNQILDAEEFTIIEIKTGKQRTIRINMQLQQHIRDCYEHINPVGINAPVLISQKGTVYTVQRINVMLKEIKKKYRLQTVSYTHLRAHETPEH
;
A
#
# COMPACT_ATOMS: atom_id res chain seq x y z
N MET A 1 14.13 -1.68 -28.78
CA MET A 1 13.08 -2.23 -28.21
C MET A 1 13.28 -2.63 -26.82
N SER A 2 14.10 -3.57 -26.54
CA SER A 2 14.28 -3.96 -25.18
C SER A 2 14.84 -2.85 -24.33
N LEU A 3 15.55 -1.92 -24.88
CA LEU A 3 16.06 -0.83 -24.11
C LEU A 3 14.95 -0.05 -23.45
N LYS A 4 13.90 0.17 -24.19
CA LYS A 4 12.77 0.90 -23.68
C LYS A 4 12.16 0.18 -22.49
N TYR A 5 12.03 -1.11 -22.60
CA TYR A 5 11.46 -1.87 -21.53
C TYR A 5 12.40 -1.97 -20.35
N SER A 6 13.68 -2.02 -20.61
CA SER A 6 14.66 -2.07 -19.54
C SER A 6 14.57 -0.82 -18.68
N THR A 7 14.45 0.32 -19.33
CA THR A 7 14.34 1.58 -18.61
C THR A 7 13.08 1.59 -17.75
N THR A 8 11.97 1.17 -18.35
CA THR A 8 10.72 1.13 -17.62
C THR A 8 10.82 0.16 -16.45
N THR A 9 11.40 -1.00 -16.67
CA THR A 9 11.52 -2.00 -15.64
C THR A 9 12.38 -1.50 -14.48
N ALA A 10 13.41 -0.75 -14.78
CA ALA A 10 14.29 -0.23 -13.74
C ALA A 10 13.60 0.81 -12.88
N ASP A 11 12.50 1.36 -13.37
CA ASP A 11 11.83 2.44 -12.67
C ASP A 11 10.83 1.96 -11.64
N TYR A 12 10.60 0.68 -11.51
CA TYR A 12 9.67 0.24 -10.49
C TYR A 12 10.16 -1.01 -9.76
N LEU A 13 9.59 -1.19 -8.58
CA LEU A 13 10.00 -2.22 -7.66
C LEU A 13 9.54 -3.58 -8.14
N GLN A 14 10.44 -4.55 -8.14
CA GLN A 14 10.10 -5.91 -8.51
C GLN A 14 9.17 -6.50 -7.44
N TRP A 15 8.34 -7.45 -7.85
CA TRP A 15 7.39 -8.05 -6.92
C TRP A 15 8.08 -8.67 -5.70
N SER A 16 9.16 -9.41 -5.91
CA SER A 16 9.89 -10.01 -4.80
C SER A 16 10.48 -8.97 -3.87
N GLU A 17 10.97 -7.87 -4.44
CA GLU A 17 11.50 -6.79 -3.62
C GLU A 17 10.40 -6.12 -2.82
N ALA A 18 9.22 -5.97 -3.42
CA ALA A 18 8.09 -5.37 -2.74
C ALA A 18 7.67 -6.25 -1.57
N MET A 19 7.59 -7.55 -1.77
CA MET A 19 7.24 -8.47 -0.69
C MET A 19 8.27 -8.43 0.43
N ASN A 20 9.54 -8.38 0.07
CA ASN A 20 10.60 -8.28 1.06
C ASN A 20 10.51 -6.97 1.84
N LEU A 21 10.20 -5.87 1.15
CA LEU A 21 10.07 -4.57 1.79
C LEU A 21 8.91 -4.58 2.78
N ILE A 22 7.78 -5.15 2.40
CA ILE A 22 6.63 -5.25 3.28
C ILE A 22 7.02 -5.98 4.58
N ARG A 23 7.74 -7.10 4.46
CA ARG A 23 8.18 -7.85 5.62
C ARG A 23 9.21 -7.10 6.47
N LYS A 24 10.15 -6.40 5.82
CA LYS A 24 11.15 -5.65 6.54
C LYS A 24 10.55 -4.49 7.32
N LEU A 25 9.58 -3.81 6.73
CA LEU A 25 8.90 -2.72 7.40
C LEU A 25 8.15 -3.22 8.63
N ALA A 26 7.46 -4.35 8.51
CA ALA A 26 6.75 -4.94 9.63
C ALA A 26 7.75 -5.38 10.72
N ARG A 27 8.86 -5.97 10.32
CA ARG A 27 9.89 -6.38 11.25
C ARG A 27 10.45 -5.19 12.02
N ASP A 28 10.56 -4.04 11.36
CA ASP A 28 11.05 -2.81 11.97
C ASP A 28 9.94 -2.04 12.68
N SER A 29 8.78 -2.66 12.84
CA SER A 29 7.61 -2.08 13.52
C SER A 29 7.00 -0.89 12.79
N ASN A 30 7.28 -0.75 11.50
CA ASN A 30 6.67 0.29 10.69
C ASN A 30 5.45 -0.30 9.97
N TYR A 31 4.44 -0.66 10.77
CA TYR A 31 3.26 -1.35 10.24
C TYR A 31 2.42 -0.49 9.32
N LYS A 32 2.41 0.82 9.54
CA LYS A 32 1.62 1.72 8.70
C LYS A 32 2.13 1.73 7.26
N MET A 33 3.45 1.88 7.10
CA MET A 33 4.02 1.88 5.76
C MET A 33 4.02 0.49 5.15
N SER A 34 4.19 -0.55 5.97
CA SER A 34 4.08 -1.92 5.51
C SER A 34 2.68 -2.15 4.91
N LEU A 35 1.65 -1.68 5.60
CA LEU A 35 0.27 -1.83 5.14
C LEU A 35 0.01 -1.02 3.88
N LEU A 36 0.50 0.22 3.83
CA LEU A 36 0.32 1.06 2.65
C LEU A 36 0.89 0.38 1.41
N ILE A 37 2.11 -0.12 1.53
CA ILE A 37 2.78 -0.74 0.38
C ILE A 37 2.08 -2.05 0.01
N ALA A 38 1.65 -2.83 1.00
CA ALA A 38 0.91 -4.05 0.71
C ALA A 38 -0.40 -3.75 -0.02
N LEU A 39 -1.15 -2.75 0.45
CA LEU A 39 -2.39 -2.39 -0.22
C LEU A 39 -2.12 -1.92 -1.64
N GLY A 40 -1.08 -1.10 -1.83
CA GLY A 40 -0.75 -0.65 -3.17
C GLY A 40 -0.38 -1.79 -4.11
N CYS A 41 0.44 -2.73 -3.62
CA CYS A 41 0.90 -3.85 -4.43
C CYS A 41 -0.20 -4.83 -4.77
N PHE A 42 -1.03 -5.17 -3.79
CA PHE A 42 -2.04 -6.21 -3.99
C PHE A 42 -3.31 -5.70 -4.67
N THR A 43 -3.65 -4.42 -4.50
CA THR A 43 -4.93 -3.91 -5.01
C THR A 43 -4.78 -2.92 -6.16
N GLY A 44 -3.61 -2.31 -6.30
CA GLY A 44 -3.43 -1.29 -7.33
C GLY A 44 -4.13 0.03 -7.05
N LEU A 45 -4.59 0.25 -5.83
CA LEU A 45 -5.27 1.49 -5.49
C LEU A 45 -4.28 2.65 -5.43
N ARG A 46 -4.76 3.84 -5.78
CA ARG A 46 -3.96 5.05 -5.64
C ARG A 46 -3.82 5.42 -4.17
N ILE A 47 -2.77 6.16 -3.84
CA ILE A 47 -2.54 6.58 -2.46
C ILE A 47 -3.77 7.27 -1.89
N SER A 48 -4.39 8.17 -2.65
CA SER A 48 -5.55 8.91 -2.15
C SER A 48 -6.70 7.97 -1.78
N ASP A 49 -6.88 6.90 -2.55
CA ASP A 49 -7.94 5.94 -2.27
C ASP A 49 -7.61 5.10 -1.04
N ILE A 50 -6.34 4.74 -0.87
CA ILE A 50 -5.91 4.00 0.32
C ILE A 50 -6.10 4.86 1.56
N LEU A 51 -5.76 6.15 1.48
CA LEU A 51 -5.90 7.04 2.62
C LEU A 51 -7.36 7.25 3.03
N ALA A 52 -8.29 6.99 2.14
CA ALA A 52 -9.71 7.11 2.44
C ALA A 52 -10.30 5.84 3.05
N LEU A 53 -9.53 4.76 3.12
CA LEU A 53 -10.04 3.50 3.66
C LEU A 53 -10.17 3.53 5.17
N ARG A 54 -11.15 2.79 5.67
CA ARG A 54 -11.32 2.58 7.10
C ARG A 54 -11.21 1.11 7.39
N TRP A 55 -10.83 0.79 8.62
CA TRP A 55 -10.61 -0.61 8.99
C TRP A 55 -11.83 -1.49 8.76
N ASN A 56 -13.04 -0.95 9.02
CA ASN A 56 -14.24 -1.76 8.85
C ASN A 56 -14.50 -2.19 7.40
N GLN A 57 -13.81 -1.55 6.44
CA GLN A 57 -13.97 -1.93 5.04
C GLN A 57 -13.06 -3.10 4.67
N ILE A 58 -11.90 -3.21 5.29
CA ILE A 58 -10.91 -4.18 4.83
C ILE A 58 -10.57 -5.27 5.85
N LEU A 59 -10.85 -5.04 7.13
CA LEU A 59 -10.46 -6.02 8.16
C LEU A 59 -11.29 -7.28 8.03
N ASP A 60 -10.60 -8.41 7.85
CA ASP A 60 -11.23 -9.72 7.70
C ASP A 60 -12.21 -9.80 6.52
N ALA A 61 -12.08 -8.89 5.57
CA ALA A 61 -12.96 -8.86 4.40
C ALA A 61 -12.36 -9.67 3.26
N GLU A 62 -13.22 -10.25 2.44
CA GLU A 62 -12.81 -10.94 1.24
C GLU A 62 -12.83 -10.01 0.04
N GLU A 63 -13.57 -8.94 0.14
CA GLU A 63 -13.60 -7.91 -0.89
C GLU A 63 -14.20 -6.64 -0.30
N PHE A 64 -13.97 -5.52 -0.97
CA PHE A 64 -14.58 -4.25 -0.60
C PHE A 64 -14.77 -3.41 -1.84
N THR A 65 -15.69 -2.46 -1.77
CA THR A 65 -16.01 -1.58 -2.89
C THR A 65 -15.70 -0.15 -2.52
N ILE A 66 -15.10 0.57 -3.45
CA ILE A 66 -14.81 1.98 -3.26
C ILE A 66 -15.26 2.77 -4.49
N ILE A 67 -15.35 4.07 -4.33
CA ILE A 67 -15.52 4.98 -5.45
C ILE A 67 -14.22 5.74 -5.55
N GLU A 68 -13.52 5.57 -6.68
CA GLU A 68 -12.22 6.19 -6.87
C GLU A 68 -12.33 7.71 -6.83
N ILE A 69 -11.47 8.34 -6.05
CA ILE A 69 -11.51 9.78 -5.89
C ILE A 69 -11.22 10.49 -7.20
N LYS A 70 -10.23 10.00 -7.94
CA LYS A 70 -9.84 10.67 -9.18
C LYS A 70 -10.87 10.55 -10.30
N THR A 71 -11.46 9.39 -10.45
CA THR A 71 -12.33 9.11 -11.61
C THR A 71 -13.80 9.06 -11.29
N GLY A 72 -14.15 8.89 -10.02
CA GLY A 72 -15.54 8.71 -9.63
C GLY A 72 -16.10 7.34 -9.97
N LYS A 73 -15.27 6.43 -10.45
CA LYS A 73 -15.74 5.10 -10.83
C LYS A 73 -15.79 4.18 -9.62
N GLN A 74 -16.76 3.29 -9.62
CA GLN A 74 -16.87 2.29 -8.58
C GLN A 74 -15.95 1.12 -8.91
N ARG A 75 -15.25 0.64 -7.89
CA ARG A 75 -14.35 -0.52 -8.04
C ARG A 75 -14.57 -1.49 -6.90
N THR A 76 -14.63 -2.78 -7.24
CA THR A 76 -14.66 -3.83 -6.23
C THR A 76 -13.29 -4.50 -6.23
N ILE A 77 -12.70 -4.56 -5.05
CA ILE A 77 -11.34 -5.06 -4.87
C ILE A 77 -11.41 -6.37 -4.09
N ARG A 78 -10.77 -7.41 -4.62
CA ARG A 78 -10.69 -8.68 -3.91
C ARG A 78 -9.46 -8.69 -3.02
N ILE A 79 -9.61 -9.26 -1.84
CA ILE A 79 -8.52 -9.37 -0.88
C ILE A 79 -8.19 -10.85 -0.75
N ASN A 80 -7.00 -11.24 -1.23
CA ASN A 80 -6.60 -12.63 -1.12
C ASN A 80 -6.17 -12.95 0.31
N MET A 81 -5.96 -14.22 0.60
CA MET A 81 -5.67 -14.65 1.96
C MET A 81 -4.38 -14.05 2.51
N GLN A 82 -3.39 -13.90 1.67
CA GLN A 82 -2.12 -13.33 2.10
C GLN A 82 -2.28 -11.87 2.54
N LEU A 83 -3.00 -11.09 1.75
CA LEU A 83 -3.26 -9.70 2.11
C LEU A 83 -4.18 -9.61 3.33
N GLN A 84 -5.18 -10.48 3.39
CA GLN A 84 -6.10 -10.48 4.52
C GLN A 84 -5.35 -10.71 5.84
N GLN A 85 -4.43 -11.66 5.84
CA GLN A 85 -3.64 -11.95 7.04
C GLN A 85 -2.75 -10.77 7.39
N HIS A 86 -2.16 -10.12 6.40
CA HIS A 86 -1.29 -8.98 6.66
C HIS A 86 -2.08 -7.79 7.22
N ILE A 87 -3.29 -7.57 6.68
CA ILE A 87 -4.16 -6.52 7.21
C ILE A 87 -4.48 -6.79 8.69
N ARG A 88 -4.77 -8.04 9.01
CA ARG A 88 -5.08 -8.42 10.39
C ARG A 88 -3.86 -8.18 11.31
N ASP A 89 -2.68 -8.58 10.87
CA ASP A 89 -1.47 -8.38 11.66
C ASP A 89 -1.21 -6.90 11.89
N CYS A 90 -1.37 -6.08 10.85
CA CYS A 90 -1.16 -4.65 10.99
C CYS A 90 -2.18 -4.02 11.93
N TYR A 91 -3.44 -4.46 11.84
CA TYR A 91 -4.48 -3.96 12.71
C TYR A 91 -4.12 -4.21 14.19
N GLU A 92 -3.66 -5.41 14.48
CA GLU A 92 -3.34 -5.77 15.87
C GLU A 92 -2.16 -4.97 16.40
N HIS A 93 -1.17 -4.71 15.57
CA HIS A 93 0.00 -3.96 16.02
C HIS A 93 -0.23 -2.46 16.04
N ILE A 94 -0.98 -1.93 15.09
CA ILE A 94 -1.29 -0.51 15.06
C ILE A 94 -2.28 -0.16 16.18
N ASN A 95 -3.19 -1.09 16.47
CA ASN A 95 -4.16 -0.95 17.55
C ASN A 95 -4.91 0.37 17.49
N PRO A 96 -5.70 0.61 16.42
CA PRO A 96 -6.42 1.87 16.28
C PRO A 96 -7.51 2.02 17.34
N VAL A 97 -8.03 3.24 17.46
CA VAL A 97 -9.05 3.53 18.47
C VAL A 97 -10.33 2.77 18.23
N GLY A 98 -10.62 2.38 17.00
CA GLY A 98 -11.81 1.60 16.70
C GLY A 98 -11.82 1.18 15.25
N ILE A 99 -12.76 0.29 14.94
CA ILE A 99 -12.83 -0.29 13.61
C ILE A 99 -13.29 0.71 12.56
N ASN A 100 -13.91 1.81 13.00
CA ASN A 100 -14.33 2.85 12.07
C ASN A 100 -13.24 3.89 11.79
N ALA A 101 -12.08 3.72 12.41
CA ALA A 101 -10.97 4.66 12.22
C ALA A 101 -10.39 4.52 10.81
N PRO A 102 -9.84 5.60 10.26
CA PRO A 102 -9.07 5.49 9.03
C PRO A 102 -7.89 4.55 9.21
N VAL A 103 -7.53 3.86 8.16
CA VAL A 103 -6.47 2.85 8.20
C VAL A 103 -5.11 3.48 8.50
N LEU A 104 -4.85 4.65 7.93
CA LEU A 104 -3.56 5.31 8.07
C LEU A 104 -3.74 6.67 8.73
N ILE A 105 -3.44 6.71 10.03
CA ILE A 105 -3.53 7.92 10.83
C ILE A 105 -2.16 8.23 11.39
N SER A 106 -1.78 9.50 11.38
CA SER A 106 -0.51 9.95 11.94
C SER A 106 -0.55 9.91 13.46
N GLN A 107 0.60 10.11 14.08
CA GLN A 107 0.68 10.15 15.53
C GLN A 107 -0.19 11.25 16.11
N LYS A 108 -0.45 12.30 15.33
CA LYS A 108 -1.30 13.39 15.79
C LYS A 108 -2.79 13.10 15.66
N GLY A 109 -3.14 11.95 15.11
CA GLY A 109 -4.53 11.56 14.97
C GLY A 109 -5.20 12.04 13.69
N THR A 110 -4.43 12.53 12.73
CA THR A 110 -4.97 12.99 11.45
C THR A 110 -4.56 12.07 10.32
N VAL A 111 -5.37 12.06 9.27
CA VAL A 111 -5.07 11.26 8.08
C VAL A 111 -3.88 11.88 7.37
N TYR A 112 -2.97 11.04 6.88
CA TYR A 112 -1.82 11.53 6.12
C TYR A 112 -2.27 12.16 4.82
N THR A 113 -1.51 13.16 4.34
CA THR A 113 -1.70 13.69 3.01
C THR A 113 -0.88 12.87 2.02
N VAL A 114 -1.24 12.97 0.74
CA VAL A 114 -0.48 12.30 -0.31
C VAL A 114 0.96 12.79 -0.32
N GLN A 115 1.16 14.11 -0.12
CA GLN A 115 2.49 14.68 -0.09
C GLN A 115 3.33 14.10 1.03
N ARG A 116 2.73 13.93 2.21
CA ARG A 116 3.45 13.35 3.34
C ARG A 116 3.83 11.91 3.06
N ILE A 117 2.92 11.15 2.46
CA ILE A 117 3.21 9.76 2.10
C ILE A 117 4.39 9.71 1.12
N ASN A 118 4.42 10.61 0.15
CA ASN A 118 5.52 10.63 -0.80
C ASN A 118 6.86 10.91 -0.13
N VAL A 119 6.87 11.79 0.89
CA VAL A 119 8.07 12.04 1.66
C VAL A 119 8.49 10.77 2.41
N MET A 120 7.53 10.09 3.02
CA MET A 120 7.82 8.86 3.76
C MET A 120 8.35 7.76 2.84
N LEU A 121 7.82 7.67 1.62
CA LEU A 121 8.31 6.71 0.65
C LEU A 121 9.76 7.00 0.24
N LYS A 122 10.11 8.29 0.12
CA LYS A 122 11.49 8.65 -0.19
C LYS A 122 12.42 8.26 0.96
N GLU A 123 11.97 8.41 2.19
CA GLU A 123 12.76 8.01 3.34
C GLU A 123 12.96 6.51 3.37
N ILE A 124 11.94 5.75 3.01
CA ILE A 124 12.02 4.31 2.94
C ILE A 124 13.00 3.89 1.84
N LYS A 125 12.90 4.53 0.68
CA LYS A 125 13.80 4.26 -0.41
C LYS A 125 15.25 4.41 0.03
N LYS A 126 15.54 5.47 0.77
CA LYS A 126 16.88 5.73 1.25
C LYS A 126 17.31 4.73 2.31
N LYS A 127 16.45 4.47 3.28
CA LYS A 127 16.76 3.58 4.39
C LYS A 127 17.05 2.16 3.94
N TYR A 128 16.25 1.65 3.01
CA TYR A 128 16.39 0.27 2.54
C TYR A 128 17.17 0.16 1.25
N ARG A 129 17.77 1.27 0.80
CA ARG A 129 18.65 1.30 -0.37
C ARG A 129 17.98 0.78 -1.64
N LEU A 130 16.75 1.21 -1.85
CA LEU A 130 16.00 0.81 -3.02
C LEU A 130 16.26 1.79 -4.15
N GLN A 131 16.18 1.31 -5.39
CA GLN A 131 16.34 2.19 -6.53
C GLN A 131 15.09 3.02 -6.74
N THR A 132 13.94 2.45 -6.44
CA THR A 132 12.68 3.16 -6.55
C THR A 132 11.66 2.53 -5.63
N VAL A 133 10.70 3.33 -5.18
CA VAL A 133 9.62 2.85 -4.34
C VAL A 133 8.42 3.77 -4.49
N SER A 134 8.24 4.32 -5.67
CA SER A 134 7.11 5.18 -5.94
C SER A 134 5.83 4.34 -5.99
N TYR A 135 4.74 4.88 -5.49
CA TYR A 135 3.46 4.18 -5.53
C TYR A 135 3.05 3.84 -6.95
N THR A 136 3.30 4.76 -7.88
CA THR A 136 2.98 4.54 -9.26
C THR A 136 3.65 3.28 -9.79
N HIS A 137 4.88 3.06 -9.37
CA HIS A 137 5.61 1.88 -9.81
C HIS A 137 5.09 0.62 -9.15
N LEU A 138 4.64 0.71 -7.91
CA LEU A 138 4.07 -0.45 -7.24
C LEU A 138 2.81 -0.91 -7.94
N ARG A 139 2.00 0.03 -8.42
CA ARG A 139 0.77 -0.34 -9.12
C ARG A 139 1.01 -1.18 -10.36
N ALA A 140 2.19 -1.10 -10.94
CA ALA A 140 2.50 -1.86 -12.13
C ALA A 140 2.48 -3.36 -11.88
N HIS A 141 2.57 -3.77 -10.63
CA HIS A 141 2.60 -5.19 -10.31
C HIS A 141 1.22 -5.83 -10.26
N GLU A 142 0.18 -5.06 -10.33
CA GLU A 142 -1.14 -5.66 -10.27
C GLU A 142 -1.47 -6.34 -11.58
N THR A 143 -0.85 -5.94 -12.67
CA THR A 143 -1.23 -6.50 -13.95
C THR A 143 -0.76 -7.89 -14.23
N PRO A 144 0.34 -8.38 -13.70
CA PRO A 144 0.82 -9.70 -14.08
C PRO A 144 -0.11 -10.83 -13.74
N GLU A 145 -1.05 -10.56 -12.94
CA GLU A 145 -1.94 -11.58 -12.54
C GLU A 145 -2.84 -12.04 -13.61
N HIS A 146 -2.99 -11.36 -14.65
CA HIS A 146 -3.90 -11.74 -15.70
C HIS A 146 -3.33 -12.79 -16.61
#